data_df927e3de84fd01bdf090669f5b69d51
#
_entry.id   df927e3de84fd01bdf090669f5b69d51
#
_cell.length_a   1.000
_cell.length_b   1.000
_cell.length_c   1.000
_cell.angle_alpha   90.00
_cell.angle_beta   90.00
_cell.angle_gamma   90.00
#
_symmetry.space_group_name_H-M   'P 1'
#
loop_
_entity.id
_entity.type
_entity.pdbx_description
1 polymer ?
#
loop_
_entity_poly.entity_id
_entity_poly.type
_entity_poly.pdbx_seq_one_letter_code
_entity_poly.pdbx_strand_id
1 'polypeptide(L)' 'MKQATRKPTTPGDILLYEYLEPLDLKINELAELLHVHRNSVSALINNNRKLTTEMAFRLAKVFDTTVDFWLNLQAAVD' A
#
# COMPACT_ATOMS: atom_id res chain seq x y z
N MET A 1 1.21 -4.45 23.76
CA MET A 1 1.71 -4.64 23.30
C MET A 1 1.95 -5.02 22.48
N LYS A 2 1.64 -5.03 22.23
CA LYS A 2 1.94 -5.41 21.59
C LYS A 2 2.39 -5.45 20.60
N GLN A 3 1.92 -5.64 20.24
CA GLN A 3 2.28 -5.80 19.18
C GLN A 3 3.09 -5.12 18.68
N ALA A 4 3.21 -4.65 19.08
CA ALA A 4 4.20 -3.66 18.78
C ALA A 4 5.43 -4.20 18.11
N THR A 5 5.75 -5.40 18.36
CA THR A 5 6.89 -6.06 17.74
C THR A 5 6.59 -6.57 16.35
N ARG A 6 5.35 -6.50 15.95
CA ARG A 6 4.96 -6.99 14.64
C ARG A 6 5.41 -6.03 13.55
N LYS A 7 6.15 -6.55 12.60
CA LYS A 7 6.60 -5.74 11.46
C LYS A 7 5.55 -5.73 10.38
N PRO A 8 5.37 -4.61 9.69
CA PRO A 8 4.51 -4.59 8.51
C PRO A 8 5.06 -5.53 7.45
N THR A 9 4.24 -6.41 6.93
CA THR A 9 4.68 -7.39 5.95
C THR A 9 3.85 -7.40 4.68
N THR A 10 2.61 -6.91 4.74
CA THR A 10 1.77 -6.87 3.56
C THR A 10 1.95 -5.57 2.82
N PRO A 11 1.62 -5.53 1.51
CA PRO A 11 1.64 -4.26 0.79
C PRO A 11 0.78 -3.19 1.46
N GLY A 12 -0.39 -3.58 2.00
CA GLY A 12 -1.26 -2.64 2.68
C GLY A 12 -0.62 -2.09 3.94
N ASP A 13 0.05 -2.93 4.71
CA ASP A 13 0.74 -2.49 5.91
C ASP A 13 1.87 -1.51 5.59
N ILE A 14 2.68 -1.85 4.59
CA ILE A 14 3.78 -0.98 4.18
C ILE A 14 3.23 0.35 3.69
N LEU A 15 2.18 0.31 2.89
CA LEU A 15 1.57 1.53 2.37
C LEU A 15 1.09 2.42 3.51
N LEU A 16 0.44 1.84 4.50
CA LEU A 16 -0.10 2.62 5.61
C LEU A 16 1.01 3.18 6.50
N TYR A 17 1.92 2.32 6.94
CA TYR A 17 2.88 2.71 7.98
C TYR A 17 4.13 3.41 7.44
N GLU A 18 4.50 3.14 6.20
CA GLU A 18 5.73 3.71 5.64
C GLU A 18 5.46 4.90 4.73
N TYR A 19 4.22 5.08 4.28
CA TYR A 19 3.89 6.16 3.36
C TYR A 19 2.76 7.04 3.85
N LEU A 20 1.60 6.48 4.16
CA LEU A 20 0.47 7.32 4.52
C LEU A 20 0.70 8.04 5.84
N GLU A 21 1.11 7.32 6.87
CA GLU A 21 1.31 7.94 8.18
C GLU A 21 2.47 8.92 8.19
N PRO A 22 3.67 8.55 7.70
CA PRO A 22 4.78 9.51 7.72
C PRO A 22 4.54 10.75 6.87
N LEU A 23 3.79 10.62 5.79
CA LEU A 23 3.52 11.73 4.89
C LEU A 23 2.24 12.48 5.26
N ASP A 24 1.54 12.02 6.28
CA ASP A 24 0.24 12.59 6.67
C ASP A 24 -0.72 12.61 5.48
N LEU A 25 -0.73 11.53 4.72
CA LEU A 25 -1.50 11.40 3.49
C LEU A 25 -2.76 10.61 3.78
N LYS A 26 -3.90 11.15 3.38
CA LYS A 26 -5.19 10.51 3.62
C LYS A 26 -5.53 9.54 2.49
N ILE A 27 -6.41 8.59 2.81
CA ILE A 27 -6.80 7.57 1.84
C ILE A 27 -7.38 8.19 0.57
N ASN A 28 -8.26 9.17 0.71
CA ASN A 28 -8.87 9.78 -0.47
C ASN A 28 -7.84 10.59 -1.26
N GLU A 29 -6.85 11.17 -0.59
CA GLU A 29 -5.79 11.88 -1.29
C GLU A 29 -4.94 10.92 -2.11
N LEU A 30 -4.59 9.79 -1.52
CA LEU A 30 -3.83 8.79 -2.25
C LEU A 30 -4.62 8.24 -3.42
N ALA A 31 -5.92 7.99 -3.22
CA ALA A 31 -6.77 7.49 -4.29
C ALA A 31 -6.75 8.44 -5.49
N GLU A 32 -6.78 9.74 -5.24
CA GLU A 32 -6.70 10.73 -6.31
C GLU A 32 -5.36 10.64 -7.05
N LEU A 33 -4.28 10.51 -6.30
CA LEU A 33 -2.95 10.41 -6.90
C LEU A 33 -2.83 9.15 -7.75
N LEU A 34 -3.45 8.07 -7.31
CA LEU A 34 -3.41 6.79 -8.01
C LEU A 34 -4.44 6.70 -9.13
N HIS A 35 -5.37 7.64 -9.19
CA HIS A 35 -6.47 7.62 -10.17
C HIS A 35 -7.34 6.38 -10.00
N VAL A 36 -7.65 6.04 -8.75
CA VAL A 36 -8.51 4.90 -8.42
C VAL A 36 -9.55 5.36 -7.40
N HIS A 37 -10.54 4.52 -7.19
CA HIS A 37 -11.57 4.80 -6.20
C HIS A 37 -10.99 4.63 -4.79
N ARG A 38 -11.45 5.47 -3.86
CA ARG A 38 -10.96 5.41 -2.48
C ARG A 38 -11.18 4.03 -1.85
N ASN A 39 -12.23 3.34 -2.25
CA ASN A 39 -12.50 2.01 -1.72
C ASN A 39 -11.41 1.01 -2.10
N SER A 40 -10.77 1.20 -3.24
CA SER A 40 -9.67 0.33 -3.65
C SER A 40 -8.48 0.51 -2.72
N VAL A 41 -8.18 1.74 -2.34
CA VAL A 41 -7.08 2.02 -1.41
C VAL A 41 -7.42 1.48 -0.03
N SER A 42 -8.64 1.73 0.44
CA SER A 42 -9.07 1.26 1.74
C SER A 42 -9.01 -0.27 1.84
N ALA A 43 -9.47 -0.96 0.80
CA ALA A 43 -9.45 -2.42 0.78
C ALA A 43 -8.02 -2.95 0.82
N LEU A 44 -7.11 -2.28 0.13
CA LEU A 44 -5.71 -2.69 0.12
C LEU A 44 -5.08 -2.51 1.50
N ILE A 45 -5.32 -1.35 2.13
CA ILE A 45 -4.77 -1.04 3.44
C ILE A 45 -5.29 -2.00 4.50
N ASN A 46 -6.56 -2.39 4.40
CA ASN A 46 -7.17 -3.29 5.36
C ASN A 46 -6.90 -4.76 5.03
N ASN A 47 -6.09 -5.01 4.01
CA ASN A 47 -5.71 -6.36 3.59
C ASN A 47 -6.92 -7.19 3.13
N ASN A 48 -7.95 -6.51 2.64
CA ASN A 48 -9.14 -7.16 2.09
C ASN A 48 -9.02 -7.40 0.60
N ARG A 49 -7.94 -6.94 -0.02
CA ARG A 49 -7.73 -7.09 -1.45
C ARG A 49 -6.24 -7.23 -1.70
N LYS A 50 -5.90 -8.15 -2.59
CA LYS A 50 -4.51 -8.35 -2.98
C LYS A 50 -4.06 -7.21 -3.88
N LEU A 51 -2.77 -6.93 -3.82
CA LEU A 51 -2.15 -5.95 -4.71
C LEU A 51 -2.08 -6.54 -6.12
N THR A 52 -2.63 -5.82 -7.09
CA THR A 52 -2.52 -6.22 -8.48
C THR A 52 -1.30 -5.60 -9.11
N THR A 53 -0.90 -6.14 -10.27
CA THR A 53 0.22 -5.59 -11.01
C THR A 53 -0.06 -4.14 -11.40
N GLU A 54 -1.28 -3.86 -11.82
CA GLU A 54 -1.64 -2.49 -12.19
C GLU A 54 -1.49 -1.54 -11.02
N MET A 55 -1.96 -1.95 -9.84
CA MET A 55 -1.83 -1.11 -8.65
C MET A 55 -0.38 -0.90 -8.29
N ALA A 56 0.46 -1.95 -8.45
CA ALA A 56 1.88 -1.83 -8.18
C ALA A 56 2.54 -0.79 -9.09
N PHE A 57 2.14 -0.75 -10.37
CA PHE A 57 2.63 0.28 -11.29
C PHE A 57 2.24 1.67 -10.82
N ARG A 58 1.00 1.83 -10.40
CA ARG A 58 0.51 3.14 -9.94
C ARG A 58 1.24 3.60 -8.69
N LEU A 59 1.44 2.68 -7.74
CA LEU A 59 2.17 3.00 -6.50
C LEU A 59 3.62 3.34 -6.79
N ALA A 60 4.26 2.58 -7.67
CA ALA A 60 5.64 2.83 -8.03
C ALA A 60 5.81 4.22 -8.62
N LYS A 61 4.86 4.65 -9.43
CA LYS A 61 4.92 5.94 -10.09
C LYS A 61 4.70 7.07 -9.08
N VAL A 62 3.74 6.92 -8.18
CA VAL A 62 3.42 7.97 -7.21
C VAL A 62 4.54 8.14 -6.19
N PHE A 63 5.11 7.05 -5.72
CA PHE A 63 6.11 7.08 -4.65
C PHE A 63 7.55 6.94 -5.13
N ASP A 64 7.75 6.91 -6.44
CA ASP A 64 9.09 6.80 -7.04
C ASP A 64 9.82 5.56 -6.54
N THR A 65 9.11 4.45 -6.55
CA THR A 65 9.66 3.14 -6.22
C THR A 65 9.60 2.26 -7.45
N THR A 66 10.07 1.01 -7.31
CA THR A 66 9.96 0.06 -8.41
C THR A 66 8.67 -0.74 -8.28
N VAL A 67 8.20 -1.26 -9.41
CA VAL A 67 7.05 -2.15 -9.42
C VAL A 67 7.38 -3.42 -8.64
N ASP A 68 8.60 -3.91 -8.80
CA ASP A 68 9.04 -5.14 -8.14
C ASP A 68 8.99 -5.02 -6.62
N PHE A 69 9.28 -3.83 -6.09
CA PHE A 69 9.18 -3.61 -4.65
C PHE A 69 7.80 -4.00 -4.13
N TRP A 70 6.76 -3.49 -4.79
CA TRP A 70 5.38 -3.76 -4.36
C TRP A 70 4.96 -5.19 -4.62
N LEU A 71 5.35 -5.75 -5.77
CA LEU A 71 4.99 -7.12 -6.12
C LEU A 71 5.67 -8.12 -5.19
N ASN A 72 6.91 -7.84 -4.78
CA ASN A 72 7.61 -8.71 -3.85
C ASN A 72 6.95 -8.71 -2.48
N LEU A 73 6.41 -7.58 -2.06
CA LEU A 73 5.66 -7.54 -0.80
C LEU A 73 4.42 -8.43 -0.87
N GLN A 74 3.72 -8.41 -2.00
CA GLN A 74 2.55 -9.27 -2.17
C GLN A 74 2.95 -10.74 -2.20
N ALA A 75 4.04 -11.05 -2.90
CA ALA A 75 4.50 -12.43 -3.00
C ALA A 75 4.87 -12.98 -1.63
N ALA A 76 5.38 -12.14 -0.74
CA ALA A 76 5.79 -12.59 0.59
C ALA A 76 4.61 -13.03 1.45
N VAL A 77 3.40 -12.56 1.16
CA VAL A 77 2.22 -12.94 1.94
C VAL A 77 1.38 -14.01 1.24
N ASP A 78 1.69 -14.33 0.01
CA ASP A 78 1.03 -15.41 -0.70
C ASP A 78 1.63 -16.75 -0.32
#